data_16132fd8e3a9e9b415b7849fff663ab0
#
_entry.id   16132fd8e3a9e9b415b7849fff663ab0
#
_cell.length_a   1.000
_cell.length_b   1.000
_cell.length_c   1.000
_cell.angle_alpha   90.00
_cell.angle_beta   90.00
_cell.angle_gamma   90.00
#
_symmetry.space_group_name_H-M   'P 1'
#
loop_
_entity.id
_entity.type
_entity.pdbx_description
1 polymer ?
#
loop_
_entity_poly.entity_id
_entity_poly.type
_entity_poly.pdbx_seq_one_letter_code
_entity_poly.pdbx_strand_id
1 'polypeptide(L)'
;LSWHLRLPPNLNDKGTAFGGAMSLEATLCGWSWLTLWLRARGIQRDIVVSQASQRFLAPVSGDYHIICAPDDMAALHEVGERLAAGRRARLSLTQQLWCQIEGQSAPRLCFEARGDYVVLGP
;
A
#
# COMPACT_ATOMS: atom_id res chain seq x y z
N LEU A 1 -5.81 -6.49 -2.64
CA LEU A 1 -6.51 -5.54 -1.79
C LEU A 1 -6.68 -4.20 -2.50
N SER A 2 -7.89 -3.71 -2.56
CA SER A 2 -8.20 -2.40 -3.14
C SER A 2 -9.05 -1.60 -2.16
N TRP A 3 -8.66 -0.36 -1.92
CA TRP A 3 -9.38 0.57 -1.07
C TRP A 3 -9.97 1.70 -1.91
N HIS A 4 -11.24 2.00 -1.68
CA HIS A 4 -11.94 3.12 -2.30
C HIS A 4 -12.08 4.25 -1.28
N LEU A 5 -11.59 5.43 -1.64
CA LEU A 5 -11.48 6.57 -0.73
C LEU A 5 -12.23 7.76 -1.29
N ARG A 6 -12.89 8.47 -0.40
CA ARG A 6 -13.63 9.69 -0.75
C ARG A 6 -12.73 10.90 -0.60
N LEU A 7 -12.78 11.78 -1.58
CA LEU A 7 -11.96 13.00 -1.55
C LEU A 7 -12.33 13.96 -0.42
N PRO A 8 -13.62 14.28 -0.14
CA PRO A 8 -13.94 15.36 0.80
C PRO A 8 -13.27 15.28 2.16
N PRO A 9 -13.20 14.14 2.87
CA PRO A 9 -12.52 14.09 4.17
C PRO A 9 -11.00 14.18 4.07
N ASN A 10 -10.42 14.10 2.87
CA ASN A 10 -8.97 14.07 2.63
C ASN A 10 -8.46 15.30 1.88
N LEU A 11 -9.27 16.39 1.86
CA LEU A 11 -8.92 17.60 1.13
C LEU A 11 -7.83 18.41 1.81
N ASN A 12 -6.99 19.03 0.99
CA ASN A 12 -6.09 20.10 1.41
C ASN A 12 -6.74 21.48 1.06
N ASP A 13 -5.99 22.57 1.28
CA ASP A 13 -6.44 23.93 1.00
C ASP A 13 -6.59 24.24 -0.48
N LYS A 14 -6.14 23.37 -1.38
CA LYS A 14 -6.22 23.52 -2.83
C LYS A 14 -7.34 22.71 -3.49
N GLY A 15 -8.18 22.04 -2.67
CA GLY A 15 -9.26 21.19 -3.17
C GLY A 15 -8.79 19.85 -3.73
N THR A 16 -7.57 19.41 -3.40
CA THR A 16 -7.03 18.12 -3.79
C THR A 16 -6.72 17.30 -2.55
N ALA A 17 -6.44 16.01 -2.72
CA ALA A 17 -6.13 15.14 -1.59
C ALA A 17 -4.84 15.59 -0.90
N PHE A 18 -4.86 15.62 0.43
CA PHE A 18 -3.72 15.98 1.25
C PHE A 18 -2.64 14.89 1.18
N GLY A 19 -1.38 15.30 0.91
CA GLY A 19 -0.27 14.36 0.73
C GLY A 19 -0.03 13.46 1.94
N GLY A 20 -0.16 14.00 3.15
CA GLY A 20 -0.05 13.20 4.38
C GLY A 20 -1.12 12.13 4.50
N ALA A 21 -2.35 12.43 4.07
CA ALA A 21 -3.43 11.44 4.04
C ALA A 21 -3.11 10.31 3.07
N MET A 22 -2.65 10.64 1.86
CA MET A 22 -2.27 9.63 0.86
C MET A 22 -1.14 8.73 1.34
N SER A 23 -0.12 9.31 1.97
CA SER A 23 1.01 8.58 2.52
C SER A 23 0.58 7.59 3.60
N LEU A 24 -0.25 8.05 4.54
CA LEU A 24 -0.77 7.20 5.62
C LEU A 24 -1.63 6.07 5.07
N GLU A 25 -2.55 6.39 4.17
CA GLU A 25 -3.46 5.41 3.57
C GLU A 25 -2.69 4.35 2.78
N ALA A 26 -1.68 4.74 2.00
CA ALA A 26 -0.85 3.80 1.25
C ALA A 26 -0.08 2.87 2.19
N THR A 27 0.51 3.39 3.25
CA THR A 27 1.23 2.60 4.24
C THR A 27 0.30 1.61 4.95
N LEU A 28 -0.88 2.07 5.37
CA LEU A 28 -1.88 1.21 5.99
C LEU A 28 -2.40 0.14 5.03
N CYS A 29 -2.56 0.48 3.76
CA CYS A 29 -2.96 -0.49 2.74
C CYS A 29 -1.94 -1.62 2.61
N GLY A 30 -0.65 -1.29 2.55
CA GLY A 30 0.42 -2.29 2.50
C GLY A 30 0.46 -3.16 3.75
N TRP A 31 0.39 -2.53 4.91
CA TRP A 31 0.36 -3.24 6.19
C TRP A 31 -0.84 -4.19 6.27
N SER A 32 -2.02 -3.72 5.86
CA SER A 32 -3.24 -4.52 5.86
C SER A 32 -3.14 -5.70 4.90
N TRP A 33 -2.60 -5.47 3.70
CA TRP A 33 -2.41 -6.53 2.71
C TRP A 33 -1.55 -7.66 3.30
N LEU A 34 -0.42 -7.30 3.88
CA LEU A 34 0.50 -8.29 4.45
C LEU A 34 -0.10 -8.99 5.67
N THR A 35 -0.81 -8.24 6.52
CA THR A 35 -1.51 -8.82 7.67
C THR A 35 -2.53 -9.87 7.23
N LEU A 36 -3.34 -9.57 6.22
CA LEU A 36 -4.33 -10.50 5.70
C LEU A 36 -3.67 -11.73 5.07
N TRP A 37 -2.58 -11.53 4.34
CA TRP A 37 -1.82 -12.63 3.75
C TRP A 37 -1.28 -13.58 4.83
N LEU A 38 -0.72 -13.02 5.90
CA LEU A 38 -0.21 -13.82 7.03
C LEU A 38 -1.34 -14.57 7.74
N ARG A 39 -2.43 -13.88 8.05
CA ARG A 39 -3.57 -14.48 8.75
C ARG A 39 -4.22 -15.61 7.96
N ALA A 40 -4.28 -15.49 6.66
CA ALA A 40 -4.79 -16.55 5.79
C ALA A 40 -3.93 -17.83 5.89
N ARG A 41 -2.69 -17.70 6.37
CA ARG A 41 -1.77 -18.81 6.60
C ARG A 41 -1.61 -19.19 8.08
N GLY A 42 -2.44 -18.61 8.95
CA GLY A 42 -2.40 -18.88 10.38
C GLY A 42 -1.17 -18.30 11.08
N ILE A 43 -0.54 -17.28 10.50
CA ILE A 43 0.66 -16.65 11.05
C ILE A 43 0.29 -15.36 11.76
N GLN A 44 0.68 -15.25 13.03
CA GLN A 44 0.53 -14.03 13.83
C GLN A 44 1.91 -13.55 14.25
N ARG A 45 2.39 -12.52 13.56
CA ARG A 45 3.68 -11.88 13.85
C ARG A 45 3.55 -10.39 13.59
N ASP A 46 4.38 -9.62 14.27
CA ASP A 46 4.42 -8.18 14.11
C ASP A 46 5.05 -7.80 12.77
N ILE A 47 4.51 -6.75 12.17
CA ILE A 47 4.99 -6.20 10.91
C ILE A 47 5.45 -4.78 11.17
N VAL A 48 6.64 -4.44 10.67
CA VAL A 48 7.16 -3.08 10.72
C VAL A 48 7.54 -2.63 9.31
N VAL A 49 7.44 -1.32 9.07
CA VAL A 49 7.92 -0.70 7.83
C VAL A 49 9.35 -0.25 8.08
N SER A 50 10.30 -0.81 7.34
CA SER A 50 11.71 -0.47 7.50
C SER A 50 12.16 0.66 6.58
N GLN A 51 11.50 0.80 5.43
CA GLN A 51 11.82 1.84 4.45
C GLN A 51 10.59 2.11 3.59
N ALA A 52 10.40 3.36 3.21
CA ALA A 52 9.30 3.74 2.32
C ALA A 52 9.76 4.87 1.41
N SER A 53 9.30 4.83 0.17
CA SER A 53 9.48 5.89 -0.81
C SER A 53 8.15 6.25 -1.43
N GLN A 54 8.02 7.51 -1.87
CA GLN A 54 6.76 8.03 -2.38
C GLN A 54 7.01 8.91 -3.60
N ARG A 55 6.08 8.84 -4.56
CA ARG A 55 6.11 9.67 -5.76
C ARG A 55 4.75 10.31 -5.95
N PHE A 56 4.70 11.62 -5.92
CA PHE A 56 3.51 12.40 -6.19
C PHE A 56 3.51 12.76 -7.68
N LEU A 57 2.62 12.15 -8.45
CA LEU A 57 2.62 12.24 -9.92
C LEU A 57 1.63 13.26 -10.44
N ALA A 58 0.47 13.41 -9.79
CA ALA A 58 -0.56 14.33 -10.18
C ALA A 58 -1.49 14.64 -9.00
N PRO A 59 -2.14 15.82 -8.98
CA PRO A 59 -3.12 16.12 -7.95
C PRO A 59 -4.31 15.17 -7.99
N VAL A 60 -4.80 14.81 -6.82
CA VAL A 60 -6.00 13.97 -6.67
C VAL A 60 -7.19 14.90 -6.45
N SER A 61 -8.02 15.06 -7.48
CA SER A 61 -9.13 16.01 -7.50
C SER A 61 -10.51 15.35 -7.48
N GLY A 62 -10.57 14.04 -7.30
CA GLY A 62 -11.81 13.28 -7.18
C GLY A 62 -11.62 12.13 -6.22
N ASP A 63 -12.66 11.31 -6.08
CA ASP A 63 -12.54 10.09 -5.30
C ASP A 63 -11.48 9.18 -5.91
N TYR A 64 -10.80 8.43 -5.09
CA TYR A 64 -9.66 7.64 -5.53
C TYR A 64 -9.65 6.27 -4.89
N HIS A 65 -8.87 5.38 -5.45
CA HIS A 65 -8.66 4.05 -4.88
C HIS A 65 -7.18 3.70 -4.83
N ILE A 66 -6.80 2.87 -3.88
CA ILE A 66 -5.44 2.38 -3.71
C ILE A 66 -5.43 0.89 -3.95
N ILE A 67 -4.50 0.46 -4.79
CA ILE A 67 -4.24 -0.95 -5.07
C ILE A 67 -2.87 -1.31 -4.51
N CYS A 68 -2.78 -2.42 -3.81
CA CYS A 68 -1.53 -2.91 -3.24
C CYS A 68 -1.22 -4.29 -3.78
N ALA A 69 0.05 -4.50 -4.16
CA ALA A 69 0.54 -5.79 -4.61
C ALA A 69 2.02 -5.94 -4.25
N PRO A 70 2.50 -7.18 -4.06
CA PRO A 70 3.94 -7.41 -3.92
C PRO A 70 4.66 -7.10 -5.24
N ASP A 71 5.88 -6.59 -5.12
CA ASP A 71 6.70 -6.26 -6.30
C ASP A 71 7.11 -7.52 -7.06
N ASP A 72 7.28 -8.63 -6.34
CA ASP A 72 7.74 -9.90 -6.91
C ASP A 72 7.04 -11.07 -6.22
N MET A 73 6.34 -11.88 -6.98
CA MET A 73 5.64 -13.05 -6.45
C MET A 73 6.59 -14.15 -5.97
N ALA A 74 7.78 -14.24 -6.58
CA ALA A 74 8.81 -15.18 -6.11
C ALA A 74 9.31 -14.78 -4.72
N ALA A 75 9.47 -13.47 -4.47
CA ALA A 75 9.84 -12.96 -3.15
C ALA A 75 8.76 -13.28 -2.11
N LEU A 76 7.50 -13.24 -2.49
CA LEU A 76 6.40 -13.60 -1.59
C LEU A 76 6.48 -15.08 -1.18
N HIS A 77 6.79 -15.96 -2.12
CA HIS A 77 6.97 -17.39 -1.84
C HIS A 77 8.14 -17.60 -0.86
N GLU A 78 9.25 -16.90 -1.07
CA GLU A 78 10.42 -16.95 -0.17
C GLU A 78 10.08 -16.48 1.23
N VAL A 79 9.25 -15.44 1.36
CA VAL A 79 8.76 -14.97 2.67
C VAL A 79 8.07 -16.11 3.40
N GLY A 80 7.17 -16.83 2.74
CA GLY A 80 6.47 -17.96 3.34
C GLY A 80 7.43 -19.04 3.83
N GLU A 81 8.46 -19.36 3.06
CA GLU A 81 9.47 -20.36 3.45
C GLU A 81 10.29 -19.91 4.66
N ARG A 82 10.72 -18.65 4.68
CA ARG A 82 11.49 -18.12 5.81
C ARG A 82 10.67 -18.10 7.10
N LEU A 83 9.41 -17.70 7.02
CA LEU A 83 8.53 -17.67 8.19
C LEU A 83 8.26 -19.08 8.71
N ALA A 84 8.09 -20.05 7.83
CA ALA A 84 7.94 -21.46 8.21
C ALA A 84 9.19 -22.01 8.91
N ALA A 85 10.36 -21.48 8.59
CA ALA A 85 11.62 -21.83 9.25
C ALA A 85 11.87 -21.06 10.55
N GLY A 86 10.92 -20.28 11.04
CA GLY A 86 11.05 -19.49 12.26
C GLY A 86 11.90 -18.24 12.11
N ARG A 87 12.16 -17.79 10.88
CA ARG A 87 12.98 -16.61 10.58
C ARG A 87 12.10 -15.40 10.31
N ARG A 88 12.66 -14.20 10.47
CA ARG A 88 12.02 -12.98 10.00
C ARG A 88 12.17 -12.89 8.48
N ALA A 89 11.29 -12.12 7.85
CA ALA A 89 11.29 -11.96 6.40
C ALA A 89 10.96 -10.52 6.01
N ARG A 90 11.44 -10.12 4.84
CA ARG A 90 11.18 -8.80 4.26
C ARG A 90 10.43 -8.97 2.94
N LEU A 91 9.48 -8.08 2.70
CA LEU A 91 8.73 -8.03 1.45
C LEU A 91 8.57 -6.58 1.00
N SER A 92 8.85 -6.32 -0.28
CA SER A 92 8.56 -5.03 -0.89
C SER A 92 7.17 -5.04 -1.49
N LEU A 93 6.38 -4.04 -1.13
CA LEU A 93 5.03 -3.83 -1.66
C LEU A 93 4.95 -2.49 -2.35
N THR A 94 4.21 -2.44 -3.45
CA THR A 94 3.90 -1.20 -4.14
C THR A 94 2.41 -0.90 -3.99
N GLN A 95 2.10 0.33 -3.62
CA GLN A 95 0.75 0.87 -3.57
C GLN A 95 0.61 1.90 -4.68
N GLN A 96 -0.44 1.77 -5.47
CA GLN A 96 -0.77 2.71 -6.54
C GLN A 96 -2.11 3.36 -6.25
N LEU A 97 -2.14 4.68 -6.32
CA LEU A 97 -3.35 5.47 -6.09
C LEU A 97 -3.84 6.00 -7.42
N TRP A 98 -5.04 5.61 -7.78
CA TRP A 98 -5.68 5.97 -9.03
C TRP A 98 -6.89 6.85 -8.77
N CYS A 99 -7.01 7.93 -9.53
CA CYS A 99 -8.10 8.90 -9.43
C CYS A 99 -8.85 8.97 -10.75
N GLN A 100 -10.17 8.92 -10.68
CA GLN A 100 -11.02 9.19 -11.83
C GLN A 100 -11.11 10.70 -12.02
N ILE A 101 -10.66 11.18 -13.15
CA ILE A 101 -10.69 12.60 -13.48
C ILE A 101 -11.93 12.90 -14.33
N GLU A 102 -12.67 13.94 -13.94
CA GLU A 102 -13.87 14.37 -14.66
C GLU A 102 -13.55 14.65 -16.13
N GLY A 103 -14.39 14.12 -17.01
CA GLY A 103 -14.20 14.27 -18.45
C GLY A 103 -13.23 13.27 -19.08
N GLN A 104 -12.62 12.38 -18.29
CA GLN A 104 -11.75 11.32 -18.79
C GLN A 104 -12.39 9.95 -18.59
N SER A 105 -12.23 9.07 -19.59
CA SER A 105 -12.79 7.72 -19.54
C SER A 105 -11.96 6.75 -18.70
N ALA A 106 -10.66 7.02 -18.52
CA ALA A 106 -9.75 6.15 -17.78
C ALA A 106 -9.24 6.84 -16.50
N PRO A 107 -9.07 6.10 -15.39
CA PRO A 107 -8.45 6.65 -14.21
C PRO A 107 -6.98 7.01 -14.46
N ARG A 108 -6.47 7.94 -13.67
CA ARG A 108 -5.08 8.40 -13.75
C ARG A 108 -4.32 7.98 -12.52
N LEU A 109 -3.09 7.49 -12.71
CA LEU A 109 -2.17 7.23 -11.62
C LEU A 109 -1.66 8.56 -11.07
N CYS A 110 -2.00 8.85 -9.82
CA CYS A 110 -1.70 10.13 -9.19
C CYS A 110 -0.61 10.04 -8.14
N PHE A 111 -0.43 8.87 -7.55
CA PHE A 111 0.51 8.66 -6.44
C PHE A 111 0.96 7.21 -6.43
N GLU A 112 2.22 7.00 -6.10
CA GLU A 112 2.77 5.67 -5.94
C GLU A 112 3.65 5.65 -4.70
N ALA A 113 3.47 4.64 -3.87
CA ALA A 113 4.33 4.38 -2.73
C ALA A 113 4.93 2.98 -2.85
N ARG A 114 6.16 2.84 -2.39
CA ARG A 114 6.83 1.56 -2.27
C ARG A 114 7.40 1.44 -0.87
N GLY A 115 7.12 0.35 -0.21
CA GLY A 115 7.60 0.11 1.15
C GLY A 115 8.23 -1.26 1.30
N ASP A 116 9.26 -1.31 2.13
CA ASP A 116 9.84 -2.57 2.61
C ASP A 116 9.23 -2.88 3.97
N TYR A 117 8.49 -3.97 4.03
CA TYR A 117 7.81 -4.44 5.22
C TYR A 117 8.56 -5.64 5.78
N VAL A 118 8.83 -5.60 7.07
CA VAL A 118 9.54 -6.69 7.76
C VAL A 118 8.58 -7.39 8.69
N VAL A 119 8.45 -8.70 8.51
CA VAL A 119 7.73 -9.57 9.43
C VAL A 119 8.75 -10.06 10.46
N LEU A 120 8.55 -9.67 11.70
CA LEU A 120 9.48 -9.99 12.77
C LEU A 120 9.44 -11.48 13.13
N GLY A 121 10.50 -11.96 13.74
CA GLY A 121 10.58 -13.33 14.23
C GLY A 121 9.57 -13.61 15.35
N PRO A 122 9.35 -14.88 15.67
CA PRO A 122 8.42 -15.25 16.73
C PRO A 122 8.87 -14.77 18.12
#